data_47f58b3ecdd5c3bec32b2bcd4b7c65a4
#
_entry.id   47f58b3ecdd5c3bec32b2bcd4b7c65a4
#
_cell.length_a   1.000
_cell.length_b   1.000
_cell.length_c   1.000
_cell.angle_alpha   90.00
_cell.angle_beta   90.00
_cell.angle_gamma   90.00
#
_symmetry.space_group_name_H-M   'P 1'
#
loop_
_entity.id
_entity.type
_entity.pdbx_description
1 polymer ?
#
loop_
_entity_poly.entity_id
_entity_poly.type
_entity_poly.pdbx_seq_one_letter_code
_entity_poly.pdbx_strand_id
1 'polypeptide(L)'
;PEDVRISPETLEMQAQIAEGMNRDAIARNLRRAAELIKVPDDRILEMYNALRPFRSTREELLNIADELEHKYGAKVNAEFVREAVEVYEKRNKLKQE
;
A
#
# COMPACT_ATOMS: atom_id res chain seq x y z
N PRO A 1 -4.79 28.18 5.30
CA PRO A 1 -4.42 27.08 4.42
C PRO A 1 -5.21 25.85 4.73
N GLU A 2 -6.11 25.59 3.88
CA GLU A 2 -6.95 24.43 4.03
C GLU A 2 -6.18 23.18 3.66
N ASP A 3 -6.57 22.10 4.30
CA ASP A 3 -6.06 20.81 3.94
C ASP A 3 -6.63 20.45 2.58
N VAL A 4 -5.75 20.31 1.59
CA VAL A 4 -6.18 19.96 0.23
C VAL A 4 -6.26 18.47 0.00
N ARG A 5 -6.05 17.68 1.04
CA ARG A 5 -6.11 16.23 0.92
C ARG A 5 -7.56 15.78 0.71
N ILE A 6 -7.73 14.83 -0.19
CA ILE A 6 -9.03 14.23 -0.41
C ILE A 6 -9.33 13.30 0.76
N SER A 7 -10.56 13.33 1.26
CA SER A 7 -10.94 12.50 2.40
C SER A 7 -11.05 11.03 1.99
N PRO A 8 -10.86 10.10 2.97
CA PRO A 8 -11.06 8.68 2.68
C PRO A 8 -12.45 8.37 2.16
N GLU A 9 -13.47 9.06 2.67
CA GLU A 9 -14.86 8.84 2.24
C GLU A 9 -15.06 9.19 0.78
N THR A 10 -14.42 10.28 0.32
CA THR A 10 -14.50 10.69 -1.07
C THR A 10 -13.83 9.67 -1.97
N LEU A 11 -12.67 9.16 -1.56
CA LEU A 11 -11.95 8.15 -2.34
C LEU A 11 -12.74 6.85 -2.41
N GLU A 12 -13.39 6.45 -1.31
CA GLU A 12 -14.22 5.25 -1.33
C GLU A 12 -15.41 5.40 -2.26
N MET A 13 -16.04 6.57 -2.26
CA MET A 13 -17.14 6.86 -3.16
C MET A 13 -16.71 6.78 -4.61
N GLN A 14 -15.54 7.33 -4.93
CA GLN A 14 -14.98 7.25 -6.28
C GLN A 14 -14.66 5.81 -6.67
N ALA A 15 -14.17 5.01 -5.70
CA ALA A 15 -13.88 3.61 -5.95
C ALA A 15 -15.16 2.83 -6.29
N GLN A 16 -16.25 3.11 -5.60
CA GLN A 16 -17.55 2.47 -5.88
C GLN A 16 -18.04 2.83 -7.28
N ILE A 17 -17.87 4.08 -7.67
CA ILE A 17 -18.23 4.51 -9.03
C ILE A 17 -17.39 3.76 -10.07
N ALA A 18 -16.10 3.62 -9.82
CA ALA A 18 -15.21 2.91 -10.73
C ALA A 18 -15.61 1.44 -10.86
N GLU A 19 -16.00 0.80 -9.75
CA GLU A 19 -16.46 -0.59 -9.79
C GLU A 19 -17.73 -0.72 -10.62
N GLY A 20 -18.67 0.23 -10.46
CA GLY A 20 -19.89 0.23 -11.24
C GLY A 20 -19.65 0.38 -12.74
N MET A 21 -18.49 0.90 -13.11
CA MET A 21 -18.09 1.06 -14.52
C MET A 21 -17.10 -0.04 -14.96
N ASN A 22 -16.97 -1.09 -14.17
CA ASN A 22 -16.09 -2.23 -14.44
C ASN A 22 -14.60 -1.81 -14.53
N ARG A 23 -14.22 -0.82 -13.75
CA ARG A 23 -12.83 -0.33 -13.69
C ARG A 23 -12.20 -0.75 -12.36
N ASP A 24 -12.04 -2.04 -12.17
CA ASP A 24 -11.62 -2.60 -10.89
C ASP A 24 -10.21 -2.16 -10.47
N ALA A 25 -9.30 -2.03 -11.43
CA ALA A 25 -7.95 -1.58 -11.13
C ALA A 25 -7.94 -0.16 -10.57
N ILE A 26 -8.76 0.72 -11.15
CA ILE A 26 -8.89 2.10 -10.68
C ILE A 26 -9.48 2.12 -9.28
N ALA A 27 -10.53 1.31 -9.05
CA ALA A 27 -11.17 1.22 -7.75
C ALA A 27 -10.16 0.78 -6.67
N ARG A 28 -9.36 -0.23 -6.98
CA ARG A 28 -8.37 -0.74 -6.05
C ARG A 28 -7.32 0.32 -5.71
N ASN A 29 -6.86 1.08 -6.72
CA ASN A 29 -5.88 2.14 -6.49
C ASN A 29 -6.45 3.26 -5.63
N LEU A 30 -7.73 3.60 -5.82
CA LEU A 30 -8.39 4.61 -5.00
C LEU A 30 -8.49 4.16 -3.54
N ARG A 31 -8.80 2.88 -3.33
CA ARG A 31 -8.87 2.34 -1.97
C ARG A 31 -7.50 2.29 -1.30
N ARG A 32 -6.47 1.97 -2.07
CA ARG A 32 -5.10 2.01 -1.55
C ARG A 32 -4.75 3.43 -1.08
N ALA A 33 -5.09 4.42 -1.89
CA ALA A 33 -4.81 5.80 -1.52
C ALA A 33 -5.58 6.20 -0.25
N ALA A 34 -6.83 5.78 -0.15
CA ALA A 34 -7.66 6.08 1.02
C ALA A 34 -7.04 5.52 2.30
N GLU A 35 -6.55 4.29 2.24
CA GLU A 35 -5.93 3.65 3.40
C GLU A 35 -4.68 4.38 3.87
N LEU A 36 -3.90 4.92 2.95
CA LEU A 36 -2.63 5.56 3.28
C LEU A 36 -2.79 6.93 3.93
N ILE A 37 -3.96 7.53 3.88
CA ILE A 37 -4.20 8.82 4.53
C ILE A 37 -3.91 8.74 6.02
N LYS A 38 -4.12 7.59 6.64
CA LYS A 38 -3.92 7.40 8.07
C LYS A 38 -2.45 7.19 8.45
N VAL A 39 -1.59 6.92 7.48
CA VAL A 39 -0.19 6.64 7.75
C VAL A 39 0.61 7.94 7.72
N PRO A 40 1.47 8.20 8.72
CA PRO A 40 2.29 9.41 8.69
C PRO A 40 3.17 9.47 7.44
N ASP A 41 3.37 10.67 6.92
CA ASP A 41 4.10 10.86 5.67
C ASP A 41 5.53 10.30 5.72
N ASP A 42 6.23 10.51 6.84
CA ASP A 42 7.57 9.99 7.00
C ASP A 42 7.59 8.46 6.99
N ARG A 43 6.55 7.84 7.56
CA ARG A 43 6.47 6.37 7.56
C ARG A 43 6.16 5.84 6.17
N ILE A 44 5.31 6.54 5.42
CA ILE A 44 5.05 6.16 4.02
C ILE A 44 6.34 6.18 3.21
N LEU A 45 7.16 7.22 3.40
CA LEU A 45 8.42 7.32 2.69
C LEU A 45 9.38 6.18 3.06
N GLU A 46 9.44 5.83 4.35
CA GLU A 46 10.25 4.70 4.80
C GLU A 46 9.79 3.41 4.13
N MET A 47 8.48 3.18 4.10
CA MET A 47 7.92 1.98 3.48
C MET A 47 8.21 1.93 1.98
N TYR A 48 8.07 3.08 1.32
CA TYR A 48 8.37 3.17 -0.10
C TYR A 48 9.83 2.81 -0.38
N ASN A 49 10.75 3.35 0.41
CA ASN A 49 12.16 3.04 0.25
C ASN A 49 12.46 1.56 0.55
N ALA A 50 11.80 0.99 1.54
CA ALA A 50 11.98 -0.42 1.89
C ALA A 50 11.51 -1.35 0.77
N LEU A 51 10.52 -0.91 -0.02
CA LEU A 51 9.99 -1.71 -1.12
C LEU A 51 10.81 -1.63 -2.40
N ARG A 52 11.85 -0.81 -2.42
CA ARG A 52 12.73 -0.77 -3.59
C ARG A 52 13.52 -2.08 -3.68
N PRO A 53 13.83 -2.55 -4.90
CA PRO A 53 14.54 -3.81 -5.05
C PRO A 53 15.84 -3.82 -4.27
N PHE A 54 16.14 -4.96 -3.66
CA PHE A 54 17.38 -5.23 -2.92
C PHE A 54 17.54 -4.45 -1.61
N ARG A 55 16.48 -3.80 -1.14
CA ARG A 55 16.57 -2.98 0.08
C ARG A 55 16.14 -3.71 1.34
N SER A 56 15.29 -4.73 1.23
CA SER A 56 14.71 -5.39 2.40
C SER A 56 14.70 -6.89 2.23
N THR A 57 14.77 -7.58 3.38
CA THR A 57 14.58 -9.02 3.42
C THR A 57 13.08 -9.34 3.35
N ARG A 58 12.77 -10.61 3.12
CA ARG A 58 11.40 -11.10 3.15
C ARG A 58 10.72 -10.75 4.47
N GLU A 59 11.41 -11.00 5.57
CA GLU A 59 10.84 -10.76 6.90
C GLU A 59 10.57 -9.28 7.12
N GLU A 60 11.47 -8.41 6.70
CA GLU A 60 11.28 -6.98 6.87
C GLU A 60 10.04 -6.49 6.11
N LEU A 61 9.84 -6.97 4.88
CA LEU A 61 8.67 -6.57 4.10
C LEU A 61 7.38 -7.15 4.68
N LEU A 62 7.41 -8.38 5.19
CA LEU A 62 6.22 -8.95 5.83
C LEU A 62 5.85 -8.20 7.10
N ASN A 63 6.85 -7.70 7.83
CA ASN A 63 6.58 -6.86 9.01
C ASN A 63 5.91 -5.55 8.60
N ILE A 64 6.32 -4.96 7.49
CA ILE A 64 5.66 -3.76 6.96
C ILE A 64 4.20 -4.07 6.61
N ALA A 65 3.95 -5.20 5.97
CA ALA A 65 2.58 -5.59 5.64
C ALA A 65 1.73 -5.74 6.91
N ASP A 66 2.29 -6.37 7.94
CA ASP A 66 1.57 -6.53 9.19
C ASP A 66 1.28 -5.18 9.85
N GLU A 67 2.23 -4.27 9.82
CA GLU A 67 2.02 -2.92 10.36
C GLU A 67 0.90 -2.21 9.60
N LEU A 68 0.91 -2.27 8.28
CA LEU A 68 -0.14 -1.65 7.48
C LEU A 68 -1.50 -2.22 7.83
N GLU A 69 -1.61 -3.52 7.97
CA GLU A 69 -2.88 -4.16 8.25
C GLU A 69 -3.37 -3.90 9.66
N HIS A 70 -2.51 -4.10 10.65
CA HIS A 70 -2.96 -4.12 12.05
C HIS A 70 -2.87 -2.77 12.74
N LYS A 71 -1.93 -1.93 12.37
CA LYS A 71 -1.80 -0.61 12.98
C LYS A 71 -2.67 0.42 12.29
N TYR A 72 -2.79 0.33 10.97
CA TYR A 72 -3.48 1.35 10.17
C TYR A 72 -4.75 0.85 9.50
N GLY A 73 -5.03 -0.43 9.58
CA GLY A 73 -6.20 -1.00 8.91
C GLY A 73 -6.09 -0.97 7.39
N ALA A 74 -4.87 -0.87 6.86
CA ALA A 74 -4.63 -0.71 5.43
C ALA A 74 -4.48 -2.08 4.77
N LYS A 75 -5.60 -2.82 4.68
CA LYS A 75 -5.58 -4.20 4.20
C LYS A 75 -5.19 -4.34 2.74
N VAL A 76 -5.66 -3.44 1.89
CA VAL A 76 -5.34 -3.52 0.46
C VAL A 76 -3.84 -3.28 0.24
N ASN A 77 -3.27 -2.30 0.94
CA ASN A 77 -1.84 -2.05 0.87
C ASN A 77 -1.03 -3.20 1.46
N ALA A 78 -1.51 -3.80 2.54
CA ALA A 78 -0.83 -4.96 3.14
C ALA A 78 -0.77 -6.12 2.15
N GLU A 79 -1.88 -6.39 1.45
CA GLU A 79 -1.91 -7.44 0.44
C GLU A 79 -0.96 -7.13 -0.71
N PHE A 80 -0.91 -5.86 -1.12
CA PHE A 80 0.00 -5.45 -2.18
C PHE A 80 1.45 -5.74 -1.80
N VAL A 81 1.83 -5.43 -0.56
CA VAL A 81 3.19 -5.70 -0.08
C VAL A 81 3.47 -7.20 -0.06
N ARG A 82 2.50 -8.00 0.41
CA ARG A 82 2.67 -9.46 0.45
C ARG A 82 2.85 -10.05 -0.95
N GLU A 83 2.09 -9.53 -1.93
CA GLU A 83 2.25 -9.95 -3.32
C GLU A 83 3.62 -9.57 -3.86
N ALA A 84 4.08 -8.36 -3.51
CA ALA A 84 5.40 -7.90 -3.93
C ALA A 84 6.51 -8.80 -3.38
N VAL A 85 6.36 -9.27 -2.13
CA VAL A 85 7.33 -10.17 -1.52
C VAL A 85 7.47 -11.45 -2.35
N GLU A 86 6.33 -12.03 -2.77
CA GLU A 86 6.38 -13.26 -3.57
C GLU A 86 7.05 -13.04 -4.91
N VAL A 87 6.76 -11.92 -5.56
CA VAL A 87 7.39 -11.57 -6.84
C VAL A 87 8.89 -11.35 -6.65
N TYR A 88 9.28 -10.64 -5.61
CA TYR A 88 10.68 -10.36 -5.32
C TYR A 88 11.45 -11.65 -5.03
N GLU A 89 10.81 -12.58 -4.33
CA GLU A 89 11.44 -13.88 -4.04
C GLU A 89 11.71 -14.63 -5.33
N LYS A 90 10.74 -14.69 -6.22
CA LYS A 90 10.89 -15.37 -7.50
C LYS A 90 11.91 -14.73 -8.40
N ARG A 91 12.08 -13.42 -8.31
CA ARG A 91 12.99 -12.67 -9.19
C ARG A 91 14.31 -12.33 -8.53
N ASN A 92 14.55 -12.83 -7.33
CA ASN A 92 15.78 -12.56 -6.56
C ASN A 92 16.00 -11.06 -6.37
N LYS A 93 14.94 -10.35 -6.01
CA LYS A 93 15.00 -8.90 -5.75
C LYS A 93 15.01 -8.56 -4.27
N LEU A 94 15.01 -9.56 -3.40
CA LEU A 94 15.13 -9.34 -1.97
C LEU A 94 16.58 -9.03 -1.60
N LYS A 95 16.76 -8.40 -0.43
CA LYS A 95 18.09 -8.09 0.07
C LYS A 95 18.86 -9.38 0.33
N GLN A 96 20.08 -9.43 -0.15
CA GLN A 96 20.97 -10.54 0.10
C GLN A 96 21.62 -10.37 1.47
N GLU A 97 21.61 -11.43 2.27
CA GLU A 97 22.24 -11.40 3.58
C GLU A 97 23.59 -12.07 3.52
#